data_9b480de54504bbe10ba67c8d971677ea
#
_entry.id   9b480de54504bbe10ba67c8d971677ea
#
_cell.length_a   1.000
_cell.length_b   1.000
_cell.length_c   1.000
_cell.angle_alpha   90.00
_cell.angle_beta   90.00
_cell.angle_gamma   90.00
#
_symmetry.space_group_name_H-M   'P 1'
#
loop_
_entity.id
_entity.type
_entity.pdbx_description
1 polymer ?
#
loop_
_entity_poly.entity_id
_entity_poly.type
_entity_poly.pdbx_seq_one_letter_code
_entity_poly.pdbx_strand_id
1 'polypeptide(L)'
;DTIDSEQRRIRAEQRTPRKTFNRIFYDFPVSAGTGEFLDNSTAVIASLTNEPPRGTDYILRIAGDSMEPKFSDGDYVYVSSRTDIDVGEIGIFCAYGNVYMKVYTPDGLKSLNPKYPLMRFYENIHCLGRVIGKLDGDIEIAST
;
A
#
# COMPACT_ATOMS: atom_id res chain seq x y z
N ASP A 1 38.52 -23.45 -8.24
CA ASP A 1 39.42 -22.54 -7.55
C ASP A 1 38.63 -21.52 -6.75
N THR A 2 38.93 -21.41 -5.46
CA THR A 2 38.18 -20.53 -4.55
C THR A 2 38.31 -19.07 -4.95
N ILE A 3 39.45 -18.65 -5.46
CA ILE A 3 39.70 -17.28 -5.87
C ILE A 3 38.83 -16.93 -7.08
N ASP A 4 38.73 -17.83 -8.04
CA ASP A 4 37.89 -17.62 -9.22
C ASP A 4 36.39 -17.53 -8.86
N SER A 5 35.96 -18.33 -7.90
CA SER A 5 34.57 -18.29 -7.43
C SER A 5 34.24 -16.97 -6.75
N GLU A 6 35.16 -16.47 -5.93
CA GLU A 6 34.99 -15.18 -5.28
C GLU A 6 34.98 -14.03 -6.30
N GLN A 7 35.89 -14.05 -7.26
CA GLN A 7 35.94 -13.03 -8.29
C GLN A 7 34.67 -13.04 -9.16
N ARG A 8 34.14 -14.22 -9.48
CA ARG A 8 32.89 -14.33 -10.22
C ARG A 8 31.73 -13.75 -9.45
N ARG A 9 31.68 -14.02 -8.13
CA ARG A 9 30.64 -13.48 -7.29
C ARG A 9 30.70 -11.96 -7.22
N ILE A 10 31.89 -11.39 -7.02
CA ILE A 10 32.08 -9.94 -6.97
C ILE A 10 31.70 -9.30 -8.29
N ARG A 11 32.08 -9.92 -9.41
CA ARG A 11 31.70 -9.41 -10.74
C ARG A 11 30.20 -9.47 -10.97
N ALA A 12 29.55 -10.54 -10.52
CA ALA A 12 28.11 -10.66 -10.66
C ALA A 12 27.39 -9.59 -9.82
N GLU A 13 27.85 -9.34 -8.62
CA GLU A 13 27.31 -8.32 -7.76
C GLU A 13 27.51 -6.91 -8.32
N GLN A 14 28.64 -6.66 -8.96
CA GLN A 14 28.93 -5.36 -9.58
C GLN A 14 28.28 -5.15 -10.93
N ARG A 15 28.08 -6.24 -11.71
CA ARG A 15 27.54 -6.15 -13.06
C ARG A 15 26.04 -5.95 -13.13
N THR A 16 25.32 -6.50 -12.18
CA THR A 16 23.86 -6.44 -12.15
C THR A 16 23.43 -5.79 -10.86
N PRO A 17 23.52 -4.44 -10.78
CA PRO A 17 22.77 -3.79 -9.74
C PRO A 17 21.33 -4.24 -9.94
N ARG A 18 20.75 -4.83 -8.90
CA ARG A 18 19.35 -5.23 -8.96
C ARG A 18 18.54 -4.00 -9.35
N LYS A 19 17.80 -4.12 -10.43
CA LYS A 19 16.89 -3.07 -10.80
C LYS A 19 15.85 -2.96 -9.70
N THR A 20 15.71 -1.76 -9.15
CA THR A 20 14.70 -1.48 -8.16
C THR A 20 13.75 -0.41 -8.69
N PHE A 21 12.56 -0.40 -8.14
CA PHE A 21 11.51 0.54 -8.52
C PHE A 21 11.14 1.33 -7.29
N ASN A 22 11.20 2.65 -7.38
CA ASN A 22 10.95 3.53 -6.24
C ASN A 22 9.55 4.09 -6.30
N ARG A 23 8.87 4.07 -5.16
CA ARG A 23 7.56 4.71 -4.99
C ARG A 23 7.51 5.36 -3.62
N ILE A 24 6.60 6.30 -3.47
CA ILE A 24 6.34 6.92 -2.18
C ILE A 24 5.62 5.91 -1.30
N PHE A 25 6.08 5.77 -0.06
CA PHE A 25 5.42 5.04 0.99
C PHE A 25 5.01 6.01 2.09
N TYR A 26 3.73 6.00 2.45
CA TYR A 26 3.26 6.81 3.57
C TYR A 26 3.24 5.94 4.81
N ASP A 27 4.08 6.28 5.78
CA ASP A 27 4.29 5.47 6.97
C ASP A 27 3.26 5.80 8.04
N PHE A 28 2.06 5.35 7.83
CA PHE A 28 1.03 5.33 8.87
C PHE A 28 0.17 4.08 8.66
N PRO A 29 -0.38 3.51 9.74
CA PRO A 29 -1.23 2.34 9.60
C PRO A 29 -2.60 2.72 9.05
N VAL A 30 -3.02 2.06 7.99
CA VAL A 30 -4.39 2.16 7.48
C VAL A 30 -5.31 1.50 8.50
N SER A 31 -6.42 2.13 8.82
CA SER A 31 -7.40 1.79 9.86
C SER A 31 -7.02 2.22 11.27
N ALA A 32 -5.89 2.85 11.47
CA ALA A 32 -5.47 3.33 12.80
C ALA A 32 -5.52 4.84 12.89
N GLY A 33 -6.15 5.56 12.22
CA GLY A 33 -6.39 6.97 12.13
C GLY A 33 -5.46 7.93 12.87
N THR A 34 -4.91 8.90 12.18
CA THR A 34 -4.13 9.98 12.78
C THR A 34 -4.73 11.30 12.43
N GLY A 35 -5.57 11.68 11.84
CA GLY A 35 -6.02 13.01 11.43
C GLY A 35 -5.15 13.67 10.36
N GLU A 36 -3.94 13.17 10.17
CA GLU A 36 -3.05 13.62 9.10
C GLU A 36 -2.85 12.48 8.13
N PHE A 37 -3.32 12.63 6.91
CA PHE A 37 -3.33 11.53 5.96
C PHE A 37 -2.08 11.55 5.10
N LEU A 38 -2.21 11.82 3.82
CA LEU A 38 -1.11 11.76 2.86
C LEU A 38 -0.26 13.03 2.95
N ASP A 39 0.39 13.20 4.09
CA ASP A 39 1.21 14.36 4.40
C ASP A 39 2.67 14.06 4.05
N ASN A 40 3.37 15.06 3.57
CA ASN A 40 4.79 14.92 3.24
C ASN A 40 5.65 14.54 4.45
N SER A 41 5.21 14.83 5.68
CA SER A 41 5.96 14.48 6.89
C SER A 41 6.03 12.97 7.11
N THR A 42 5.09 12.20 6.57
CA THR A 42 5.07 10.74 6.69
C THR A 42 5.56 10.05 5.42
N ALA A 43 5.89 10.80 4.38
CA ALA A 43 6.32 10.25 3.10
C ALA A 43 7.78 9.83 3.14
N VAL A 44 8.06 8.59 2.78
CA VAL A 44 9.42 8.08 2.60
C VAL A 44 9.49 7.34 1.27
N ILE A 45 10.71 7.06 0.80
CA ILE A 45 10.89 6.32 -0.43
C ILE A 45 10.98 4.83 -0.12
N ALA A 46 10.19 4.06 -0.83
CA ALA A 46 10.26 2.60 -0.81
C ALA A 46 10.90 2.10 -2.10
N SER A 47 11.80 1.15 -1.97
CA SER A 47 12.45 0.48 -3.10
C SER A 47 11.87 -0.93 -3.22
N LEU A 48 11.39 -1.25 -4.42
CA LEU A 48 10.70 -2.51 -4.71
C LEU A 48 11.54 -3.38 -5.63
N THR A 49 11.54 -4.68 -5.39
CA THR A 49 12.22 -5.62 -6.29
C THR A 49 11.41 -5.91 -7.54
N ASN A 50 10.10 -5.88 -7.44
CA ASN A 50 9.21 -6.11 -8.58
C ASN A 50 8.61 -4.79 -9.06
N GLU A 51 8.42 -4.68 -10.37
CA GLU A 51 7.81 -3.50 -10.95
C GLU A 51 6.36 -3.38 -10.47
N PRO A 52 5.99 -2.25 -9.86
CA PRO A 52 4.60 -2.07 -9.44
C PRO A 52 3.68 -1.93 -10.65
N PRO A 53 2.39 -2.24 -10.51
CA PRO A 53 1.43 -2.06 -11.58
C PRO A 53 1.42 -0.62 -12.09
N ARG A 54 1.13 -0.46 -13.38
CA ARG A 54 1.01 0.86 -13.98
C ARG A 54 -0.09 1.65 -13.26
N GLY A 55 0.21 2.88 -12.93
CA GLY A 55 -0.70 3.74 -12.20
C GLY A 55 -0.49 3.75 -10.69
N THR A 56 0.49 2.99 -10.20
CA THR A 56 0.84 3.03 -8.78
C THR A 56 1.51 4.36 -8.44
N ASP A 57 0.86 5.12 -7.59
CA ASP A 57 1.37 6.42 -7.15
C ASP A 57 2.02 6.34 -5.77
N TYR A 58 1.50 5.49 -4.90
CA TYR A 58 2.08 5.31 -3.57
C TYR A 58 1.73 3.95 -3.00
N ILE A 59 2.36 3.63 -1.88
CA ILE A 59 2.21 2.36 -1.18
C ILE A 59 1.77 2.62 0.25
N LEU A 60 0.88 1.79 0.75
CA LEU A 60 0.44 1.82 2.14
C LEU A 60 0.60 0.43 2.77
N ARG A 61 0.75 0.39 4.09
CA ARG A 61 0.77 -0.85 4.86
C ARG A 61 -0.56 -1.01 5.58
N ILE A 62 -1.10 -2.22 5.55
CA ILE A 62 -2.37 -2.53 6.18
C ILE A 62 -2.16 -2.87 7.64
N ALA A 63 -3.01 -2.31 8.50
CA ALA A 63 -3.07 -2.67 9.91
C ALA A 63 -4.46 -3.24 10.21
N GLY A 64 -4.48 -4.40 10.88
CA GLY A 64 -5.72 -5.03 11.29
C GLY A 64 -6.24 -6.08 10.29
N ASP A 65 -7.40 -6.60 10.56
CA ASP A 65 -7.96 -7.76 9.86
C ASP A 65 -9.28 -7.49 9.14
N SER A 66 -9.64 -6.22 8.95
CA SER A 66 -10.95 -5.87 8.36
C SER A 66 -11.07 -6.29 6.90
N MET A 67 -9.97 -6.53 6.20
CA MET A 67 -9.96 -6.93 4.81
C MET A 67 -9.54 -8.39 4.59
N GLU A 68 -9.48 -9.16 5.69
CA GLU A 68 -9.29 -10.59 5.58
C GLU A 68 -10.49 -11.24 4.89
N PRO A 69 -10.31 -12.29 4.11
CA PRO A 69 -9.07 -13.06 3.91
C PRO A 69 -8.16 -12.53 2.79
N LYS A 70 -8.59 -11.54 2.04
CA LYS A 70 -7.84 -11.10 0.86
C LYS A 70 -6.58 -10.33 1.22
N PHE A 71 -6.64 -9.51 2.27
CA PHE A 71 -5.52 -8.72 2.75
C PHE A 71 -5.33 -8.97 4.23
N SER A 72 -4.09 -9.13 4.66
CA SER A 72 -3.74 -9.41 6.05
C SER A 72 -2.98 -8.25 6.67
N ASP A 73 -3.00 -8.20 7.98
CA ASP A 73 -2.21 -7.24 8.75
C ASP A 73 -0.74 -7.31 8.32
N GLY A 74 -0.15 -6.16 8.04
CA GLY A 74 1.24 -6.07 7.59
C GLY A 74 1.44 -6.13 6.09
N ASP A 75 0.41 -6.46 5.32
CA ASP A 75 0.50 -6.45 3.85
C ASP A 75 0.70 -5.02 3.35
N TYR A 76 1.42 -4.89 2.24
CA TYR A 76 1.55 -3.63 1.53
C TYR A 76 0.65 -3.64 0.31
N VAL A 77 0.06 -2.51 -0.01
CA VAL A 77 -0.82 -2.38 -1.18
C VAL A 77 -0.35 -1.25 -2.09
N TYR A 78 -0.55 -1.48 -3.38
CA TYR A 78 -0.32 -0.46 -4.40
C TYR A 78 -1.56 0.40 -4.53
N VAL A 79 -1.40 1.71 -4.52
CA VAL A 79 -2.51 2.65 -4.58
C VAL A 79 -2.32 3.63 -5.72
N SER A 80 -3.36 3.80 -6.51
CA SER A 80 -3.46 4.87 -7.49
C SER A 80 -4.12 6.07 -6.82
N SER A 81 -3.62 7.27 -7.06
CA SER A 81 -4.18 8.50 -6.48
C SER A 81 -5.54 8.90 -7.07
N ARG A 82 -6.07 8.12 -7.99
CA ARG A 82 -7.40 8.36 -8.55
C ARG A 82 -8.46 8.27 -7.46
N THR A 83 -9.40 9.21 -7.49
CA THR A 83 -10.49 9.27 -6.51
C THR A 83 -11.84 8.86 -7.10
N ASP A 84 -11.90 8.63 -8.42
CA ASP A 84 -13.08 8.13 -9.11
C ASP A 84 -13.12 6.60 -8.99
N ILE A 85 -13.76 6.13 -7.93
CA ILE A 85 -13.83 4.71 -7.62
C ILE A 85 -15.22 4.17 -8.00
N ASP A 86 -15.25 2.98 -8.60
CA ASP A 86 -16.50 2.32 -8.99
C ASP A 86 -16.98 1.35 -7.91
N VAL A 87 -18.26 1.06 -7.94
CA VAL A 87 -18.86 0.07 -7.05
C VAL A 87 -18.12 -1.27 -7.18
N GLY A 88 -17.75 -1.85 -6.05
CA GLY A 88 -17.03 -3.12 -5.99
C GLY A 88 -15.52 -2.95 -5.95
N GLU A 89 -15.00 -1.77 -6.24
CA GLU A 89 -13.56 -1.52 -6.15
C GLU A 89 -13.16 -1.22 -4.71
N ILE A 90 -11.89 -1.49 -4.41
CA ILE A 90 -11.32 -1.22 -3.09
C ILE A 90 -10.62 0.13 -3.12
N GLY A 91 -10.92 0.96 -2.15
CA GLY A 91 -10.32 2.28 -2.03
C GLY A 91 -9.74 2.54 -0.66
N ILE A 92 -8.98 3.60 -0.61
CA ILE A 92 -8.46 4.18 0.63
C ILE A 92 -9.34 5.40 0.93
N PHE A 93 -9.94 5.41 2.10
CA PHE A 93 -10.89 6.44 2.49
C PHE A 93 -10.49 7.07 3.80
N CYS A 94 -10.66 8.37 3.93
CA CYS A 94 -10.56 9.03 5.20
C CYS A 94 -11.95 9.41 5.71
N ALA A 95 -12.20 9.13 6.97
CA ALA A 95 -13.46 9.43 7.64
C ALA A 95 -13.19 9.61 9.12
N TYR A 96 -13.72 10.67 9.71
CA TYR A 96 -13.62 10.91 11.16
C TYR A 96 -12.18 10.89 11.69
N GLY A 97 -11.24 11.42 10.91
CA GLY A 97 -9.84 11.45 11.31
C GLY A 97 -9.08 10.14 11.13
N ASN A 98 -9.69 9.14 10.56
CA ASN A 98 -9.10 7.81 10.35
C ASN A 98 -8.96 7.49 8.89
N VAL A 99 -8.04 6.59 8.55
CA VAL A 99 -7.84 6.10 7.20
C VAL A 99 -8.22 4.62 7.16
N TYR A 100 -9.08 4.27 6.21
CA TYR A 100 -9.61 2.92 6.06
C TYR A 100 -9.40 2.40 4.65
N MET A 101 -9.16 1.09 4.52
CA MET A 101 -9.24 0.39 3.26
C MET A 101 -10.55 -0.40 3.25
N LYS A 102 -11.42 -0.11 2.28
CA LYS A 102 -12.77 -0.69 2.23
C LYS A 102 -13.20 -0.88 0.78
N VAL A 103 -14.21 -1.72 0.59
CA VAL A 103 -14.89 -1.87 -0.70
C VAL A 103 -15.97 -0.79 -0.80
N TYR A 104 -15.97 -0.10 -1.93
CA TYR A 104 -17.00 0.91 -2.21
C TYR A 104 -18.29 0.23 -2.63
N THR A 105 -19.39 0.55 -1.95
CA THR A 105 -20.73 0.03 -2.30
C THR A 105 -21.73 1.18 -2.35
N PRO A 106 -22.91 0.98 -2.96
CA PRO A 106 -23.91 2.04 -2.96
C PRO A 106 -24.40 2.48 -1.58
N ASP A 107 -24.31 1.59 -0.60
CA ASP A 107 -24.83 1.84 0.75
C ASP A 107 -23.77 2.30 1.73
N GLY A 108 -22.49 2.20 1.37
CA GLY A 108 -21.42 2.56 2.27
C GLY A 108 -20.13 1.84 1.96
N LEU A 109 -19.23 1.84 2.93
CA LEU A 109 -17.91 1.23 2.81
C LEU A 109 -17.92 -0.12 3.53
N LYS A 110 -17.63 -1.17 2.77
CA LYS A 110 -17.74 -2.55 3.25
C LYS A 110 -16.37 -3.13 3.56
N SER A 111 -16.24 -3.79 4.70
CA SER A 111 -15.08 -4.64 4.99
C SER A 111 -15.27 -6.01 4.34
N LEU A 112 -14.16 -6.63 3.90
CA LEU A 112 -14.23 -8.01 3.38
C LEU A 112 -14.46 -9.00 4.52
N ASN A 113 -13.98 -8.70 5.72
CA ASN A 113 -14.20 -9.51 6.89
C ASN A 113 -15.63 -9.26 7.43
N PRO A 114 -16.51 -10.27 7.42
CA PRO A 114 -17.92 -10.07 7.77
C PRO A 114 -18.17 -9.73 9.25
N LYS A 115 -17.17 -9.85 10.11
CA LYS A 115 -17.35 -9.45 11.51
C LYS A 115 -17.37 -7.93 11.69
N TYR A 116 -16.98 -7.18 10.66
CA TYR A 116 -17.02 -5.72 10.70
C TYR A 116 -18.28 -5.22 10.01
N PRO A 117 -19.04 -4.31 10.66
CA PRO A 117 -20.28 -3.82 10.07
C PRO A 117 -20.01 -2.88 8.91
N LEU A 118 -21.02 -2.72 8.04
CA LEU A 118 -20.99 -1.75 6.96
C LEU A 118 -20.83 -0.34 7.55
N MET A 119 -19.90 0.42 7.00
CA MET A 119 -19.66 1.79 7.37
C MET A 119 -20.51 2.67 6.43
N ARG A 120 -21.64 3.15 6.92
CA ARG A 120 -22.56 3.91 6.09
C ARG A 120 -21.96 5.26 5.73
N PHE A 121 -22.42 5.80 4.58
CA PHE A 121 -21.96 7.12 4.17
C PHE A 121 -22.51 8.18 5.12
N TYR A 122 -21.59 8.99 5.62
CA TYR A 122 -21.88 10.19 6.39
C TYR A 122 -21.09 11.33 5.76
N GLU A 123 -21.32 12.56 6.23
CA GLU A 123 -20.52 13.69 5.80
C GLU A 123 -19.05 13.47 6.13
N ASN A 124 -18.15 14.06 5.33
CA ASN A 124 -16.71 14.05 5.52
C ASN A 124 -16.01 12.69 5.26
N ILE A 125 -16.55 11.88 4.36
CA ILE A 125 -15.83 10.73 3.83
C ILE A 125 -15.20 11.13 2.50
N HIS A 126 -13.89 10.94 2.40
CA HIS A 126 -13.14 11.29 1.20
C HIS A 126 -12.35 10.09 0.70
N CYS A 127 -12.35 9.86 -0.61
CA CYS A 127 -11.51 8.85 -1.23
C CYS A 127 -10.12 9.43 -1.46
N LEU A 128 -9.10 8.72 -0.98
CA LEU A 128 -7.70 9.11 -1.15
C LEU A 128 -7.03 8.37 -2.30
N GLY A 129 -7.65 7.32 -2.80
CA GLY A 129 -7.09 6.54 -3.89
C GLY A 129 -7.76 5.19 -4.04
N ARG A 130 -7.43 4.52 -5.13
CA ARG A 130 -7.92 3.18 -5.45
C ARG A 130 -6.81 2.16 -5.25
N VAL A 131 -7.11 1.08 -4.53
CA VAL A 131 -6.17 -0.02 -4.36
C VAL A 131 -6.15 -0.85 -5.65
N ILE A 132 -4.98 -0.98 -6.26
CA ILE A 132 -4.84 -1.68 -7.52
C ILE A 132 -4.17 -3.04 -7.38
N GLY A 133 -3.67 -3.37 -6.21
CA GLY A 133 -3.10 -4.68 -5.96
C GLY A 133 -2.36 -4.77 -4.64
N LYS A 134 -2.01 -6.01 -4.31
CA LYS A 134 -1.18 -6.30 -3.14
C LYS A 134 0.27 -6.44 -3.60
N LEU A 135 1.19 -5.87 -2.84
CA LEU A 135 2.61 -5.94 -3.16
C LEU A 135 3.09 -7.38 -3.16
N ASP A 136 3.77 -7.75 -4.21
CA ASP A 136 4.51 -9.00 -4.34
C ASP A 136 6.00 -8.67 -4.40
N GLY A 137 6.84 -9.61 -3.97
CA GLY A 137 8.28 -9.38 -3.88
C GLY A 137 8.67 -8.62 -2.63
N ASP A 138 9.89 -8.09 -2.64
CA ASP A 138 10.46 -7.45 -1.48
C ASP A 138 10.34 -5.94 -1.53
N ILE A 139 10.26 -5.33 -0.36
CA ILE A 139 10.22 -3.89 -0.19
C ILE A 139 11.27 -3.50 0.84
N GLU A 140 11.99 -2.43 0.53
CA GLU A 140 12.92 -1.80 1.47
C GLU A 140 12.51 -0.35 1.64
N ILE A 141 12.25 0.04 2.88
CA ILE A 141 11.79 1.39 3.20
C ILE A 141 12.99 2.17 3.71
N ALA A 142 13.22 3.34 3.11
CA ALA A 142 14.33 4.20 3.51
C ALA A 142 14.15 4.62 4.96
N SER A 143 15.24 4.51 5.73
CA SER A 143 15.25 5.03 7.10
C SER A 143 15.41 6.55 7.05
N THR A 144 14.59 7.21 7.82
CA THR A 144 14.67 8.67 7.97
C THR A 144 15.66 9.05 9.05
#